data_128ca36b89189dab253981ca3ea14625
#
_entry.id   128ca36b89189dab253981ca3ea14625
#
_cell.length_a   1.000
_cell.length_b   1.000
_cell.length_c   1.000
_cell.angle_alpha   90.00
_cell.angle_beta   90.00
_cell.angle_gamma   90.00
#
_symmetry.space_group_name_H-M   'P 1'
#
loop_
_entity.id
_entity.type
_entity.pdbx_description
1 polymer ?
#
loop_
_entity_poly.entity_id
_entity_poly.type
_entity_poly.pdbx_seq_one_letter_code
_entity_poly.pdbx_strand_id
1 'polypeptide(L)'
;SFRPVEVLRYIQHQLVNVVGFMTFTAAETIFLLQQQFDDVLLGYPVMEETAIRQLLHFVQEGKTVTFMVDRQEHIQLLAKLGNEMGVRVPICIDINVSNDFKLLYFGTKRSSLYSLETLTPFLQDIKNNPSIEVVGAMGYEAQIAGVGNRPSNVVKGRVIEAMQAQAKKQVTQFRRLAIAHIKAYFPNLRFVNGGGSGSMSYTTQQKEVTEITVGSAFYAPALFDQFTHLQLEKAAGFALRVTRQPEKNIVVCHGGGYTASGAISIDRLPVFYEPTNFAYLSLEGAGEVQTPIKVKEKNIEIGDTI
;
A
#
# COMPACT_ATOMS: atom_id res chain seq x y z
N SER A 1 -5.89 -3.96 1.31
CA SER A 1 -4.97 -5.03 1.27
C SER A 1 -5.16 -6.02 2.41
N PHE A 2 -4.39 -6.07 3.49
CA PHE A 2 -4.52 -7.12 4.51
C PHE A 2 -5.45 -6.66 5.65
N ARG A 3 -6.64 -7.28 5.82
CA ARG A 3 -7.71 -6.76 6.71
C ARG A 3 -8.31 -7.73 7.73
N PRO A 4 -8.09 -9.07 7.69
CA PRO A 4 -8.70 -9.96 8.67
C PRO A 4 -8.17 -9.66 10.08
N VAL A 5 -9.06 -9.25 10.97
CA VAL A 5 -8.72 -8.80 12.34
C VAL A 5 -7.92 -9.85 13.10
N GLU A 6 -8.36 -11.10 13.08
CA GLU A 6 -7.67 -12.17 13.81
C GLU A 6 -6.27 -12.46 13.27
N VAL A 7 -6.06 -12.29 11.95
CA VAL A 7 -4.74 -12.45 11.37
C VAL A 7 -3.85 -11.24 11.68
N LEU A 8 -4.41 -10.02 11.75
CA LEU A 8 -3.67 -8.85 12.23
C LEU A 8 -3.21 -9.04 13.69
N ARG A 9 -4.09 -9.54 14.57
CA ARG A 9 -3.73 -9.88 15.95
C ARG A 9 -2.63 -10.94 16.00
N TYR A 10 -2.78 -12.00 15.22
CA TYR A 10 -1.77 -13.06 15.14
C TYR A 10 -0.41 -12.49 14.70
N ILE A 11 -0.35 -11.66 13.65
CA ILE A 11 0.89 -11.04 13.19
C ILE A 11 1.49 -10.15 14.29
N GLN A 12 0.68 -9.34 14.96
CA GLN A 12 1.12 -8.47 16.05
C GLN A 12 1.72 -9.25 17.22
N HIS A 13 1.18 -10.43 17.52
CA HIS A 13 1.71 -11.31 18.56
C HIS A 13 2.98 -12.05 18.14
N GLN A 14 3.10 -12.43 16.88
CA GLN A 14 4.24 -13.22 16.38
C GLN A 14 5.46 -12.36 16.06
N LEU A 15 5.26 -11.12 15.67
CA LEU A 15 6.33 -10.22 15.23
C LEU A 15 6.55 -9.10 16.25
N VAL A 16 7.68 -9.13 16.94
CA VAL A 16 8.05 -8.12 17.94
C VAL A 16 8.26 -6.70 17.38
N ASN A 17 8.40 -6.57 16.06
CA ASN A 17 8.70 -5.29 15.39
C ASN A 17 7.47 -4.63 14.77
N VAL A 18 6.28 -5.14 15.02
CA VAL A 18 5.03 -4.48 14.58
C VAL A 18 4.73 -3.34 15.54
N VAL A 19 4.89 -2.12 15.06
CA VAL A 19 4.66 -0.90 15.87
C VAL A 19 3.25 -0.34 15.71
N GLY A 20 2.58 -0.63 14.58
CA GLY A 20 1.23 -0.13 14.31
C GLY A 20 0.70 -0.58 12.97
N PHE A 21 -0.33 0.08 12.49
CA PHE A 21 -1.06 -0.30 11.28
C PHE A 21 -1.23 0.91 10.36
N MET A 22 -1.17 0.66 9.05
CA MET A 22 -1.53 1.67 8.06
C MET A 22 -2.87 1.32 7.41
N THR A 23 -3.79 2.27 7.40
CA THR A 23 -5.09 2.18 6.74
C THR A 23 -5.16 3.15 5.56
N PHE A 24 -6.12 2.97 4.66
CA PHE A 24 -6.28 3.89 3.53
C PHE A 24 -7.59 4.71 3.59
N THR A 25 -8.52 4.38 4.49
CA THR A 25 -9.75 5.15 4.72
C THR A 25 -9.98 5.41 6.20
N ALA A 26 -10.68 6.51 6.50
CA ALA A 26 -11.09 6.82 7.87
C ALA A 26 -11.97 5.72 8.47
N ALA A 27 -12.88 5.13 7.68
CA ALA A 27 -13.74 4.03 8.13
C ALA A 27 -12.95 2.80 8.57
N GLU A 28 -11.89 2.46 7.82
CA GLU A 28 -11.00 1.35 8.19
C GLU A 28 -10.20 1.66 9.46
N THR A 29 -9.75 2.92 9.62
CA THR A 29 -9.07 3.40 10.84
C THR A 29 -10.00 3.27 12.05
N ILE A 30 -11.22 3.82 11.96
CA ILE A 30 -12.23 3.75 13.02
C ILE A 30 -12.52 2.29 13.39
N PHE A 31 -12.70 1.43 12.40
CA PHE A 31 -12.92 0.00 12.62
C PHE A 31 -11.79 -0.66 13.41
N LEU A 32 -10.53 -0.42 13.03
CA LEU A 32 -9.39 -1.00 13.75
C LEU A 32 -9.30 -0.47 15.18
N LEU A 33 -9.52 0.82 15.42
CA LEU A 33 -9.53 1.40 16.76
C LEU A 33 -10.63 0.80 17.64
N GLN A 34 -11.83 0.59 17.09
CA GLN A 34 -12.94 -0.12 17.75
C GLN A 34 -12.59 -1.57 18.08
N GLN A 35 -11.76 -2.22 17.26
CA GLN A 35 -11.22 -3.56 17.51
C GLN A 35 -10.01 -3.55 18.48
N GLN A 36 -9.78 -2.43 19.18
CA GLN A 36 -8.72 -2.26 20.18
C GLN A 36 -7.29 -2.27 19.62
N PHE A 37 -7.11 -2.09 18.32
CA PHE A 37 -5.80 -1.77 17.78
C PHE A 37 -5.42 -0.34 18.14
N ASP A 38 -4.13 -0.04 18.05
CA ASP A 38 -3.58 1.27 18.33
C ASP A 38 -2.44 1.59 17.35
N ASP A 39 -1.92 2.82 17.40
CA ASP A 39 -0.89 3.35 16.51
C ASP A 39 -1.24 3.16 15.03
N VAL A 40 -2.29 3.87 14.62
CA VAL A 40 -2.82 3.77 13.25
C VAL A 40 -2.43 5.00 12.44
N LEU A 41 -1.70 4.77 11.35
CA LEU A 41 -1.42 5.80 10.34
C LEU A 41 -2.49 5.72 9.24
N LEU A 42 -3.31 6.77 9.14
CA LEU A 42 -4.23 6.94 8.01
C LEU A 42 -3.41 7.42 6.81
N GLY A 43 -3.05 6.49 5.92
CA GLY A 43 -2.05 6.63 4.86
C GLY A 43 -2.49 7.46 3.65
N TYR A 44 -3.70 8.03 3.68
CA TYR A 44 -4.23 8.97 2.68
C TYR A 44 -4.89 10.16 3.38
N PRO A 45 -4.80 11.37 2.82
CA PRO A 45 -5.53 12.52 3.33
C PRO A 45 -7.03 12.28 3.37
N VAL A 46 -7.69 12.78 4.40
CA VAL A 46 -9.14 12.72 4.59
C VAL A 46 -9.70 14.13 4.71
N MET A 47 -10.84 14.39 4.05
CA MET A 47 -11.50 15.70 4.02
C MET A 47 -12.91 15.68 4.61
N GLU A 48 -13.41 14.51 5.02
CA GLU A 48 -14.73 14.37 5.63
C GLU A 48 -14.68 14.77 7.11
N GLU A 49 -15.22 15.97 7.44
CA GLU A 49 -15.20 16.52 8.81
C GLU A 49 -15.76 15.56 9.85
N THR A 50 -16.86 14.87 9.55
CA THR A 50 -17.48 13.88 10.45
C THR A 50 -16.55 12.74 10.82
N ALA A 51 -15.82 12.22 9.83
CA ALA A 51 -14.88 11.13 10.04
C ALA A 51 -13.64 11.62 10.82
N ILE A 52 -13.15 12.83 10.51
CA ILE A 52 -12.03 13.43 11.24
C ILE A 52 -12.41 13.63 12.72
N ARG A 53 -13.61 14.16 13.02
CA ARG A 53 -14.10 14.33 14.40
C ARG A 53 -14.14 13.02 15.17
N GLN A 54 -14.62 11.94 14.55
CA GLN A 54 -14.63 10.62 15.17
C GLN A 54 -13.20 10.14 15.49
N LEU A 55 -12.26 10.34 14.56
CA LEU A 55 -10.86 9.98 14.79
C LEU A 55 -10.21 10.84 15.88
N LEU A 56 -10.52 12.14 15.96
CA LEU A 56 -10.03 13.01 17.01
C LEU A 56 -10.59 12.65 18.38
N HIS A 57 -11.80 12.09 18.49
CA HIS A 57 -12.29 11.52 19.75
C HIS A 57 -11.40 10.36 20.22
N PHE A 58 -10.98 9.47 19.36
CA PHE A 58 -10.03 8.43 19.73
C PHE A 58 -8.69 9.00 20.20
N VAL A 59 -8.23 10.12 19.60
CA VAL A 59 -7.02 10.82 20.08
C VAL A 59 -7.24 11.39 21.48
N GLN A 60 -8.43 11.98 21.78
CA GLN A 60 -8.79 12.44 23.13
C GLN A 60 -8.82 11.30 24.16
N GLU A 61 -9.22 10.09 23.73
CA GLU A 61 -9.23 8.88 24.55
C GLU A 61 -7.84 8.26 24.74
N GLY A 62 -6.80 8.88 24.17
CA GLY A 62 -5.41 8.44 24.30
C GLY A 62 -4.94 7.44 23.23
N LYS A 63 -5.72 7.21 22.18
CA LYS A 63 -5.29 6.41 21.04
C LYS A 63 -4.34 7.20 20.15
N THR A 64 -3.41 6.51 19.53
CA THR A 64 -2.45 7.07 18.59
C THR A 64 -3.00 6.98 17.18
N VAL A 65 -3.48 8.12 16.65
CA VAL A 65 -3.96 8.23 15.26
C VAL A 65 -3.15 9.30 14.57
N THR A 66 -2.52 8.99 13.45
CA THR A 66 -1.72 9.92 12.65
C THR A 66 -2.38 10.17 11.30
N PHE A 67 -2.58 11.44 10.96
CA PHE A 67 -3.22 11.86 9.71
C PHE A 67 -2.18 12.18 8.64
N MET A 68 -2.36 11.62 7.43
CA MET A 68 -1.51 11.94 6.28
C MET A 68 -1.86 13.30 5.71
N VAL A 69 -0.85 14.10 5.37
CA VAL A 69 -1.02 15.43 4.78
C VAL A 69 0.05 15.73 3.75
N ASP A 70 -0.32 16.49 2.70
CA ASP A 70 0.61 16.99 1.67
C ASP A 70 0.15 18.31 1.03
N ARG A 71 -0.94 18.91 1.57
CA ARG A 71 -1.54 20.15 1.09
C ARG A 71 -1.93 21.04 2.25
N GLN A 72 -1.95 22.34 1.97
CA GLN A 72 -2.34 23.34 2.97
C GLN A 72 -3.80 23.17 3.40
N GLU A 73 -4.67 22.78 2.48
CA GLU A 73 -6.08 22.54 2.75
C GLU A 73 -6.28 21.42 3.81
N HIS A 74 -5.42 20.39 3.79
CA HIS A 74 -5.44 19.34 4.81
C HIS A 74 -5.09 19.92 6.19
N ILE A 75 -4.04 20.75 6.24
CA ILE A 75 -3.60 21.39 7.49
C ILE A 75 -4.67 22.32 8.04
N GLN A 76 -5.28 23.17 7.20
CA GLN A 76 -6.32 24.11 7.61
C GLN A 76 -7.53 23.38 8.20
N LEU A 77 -8.00 22.31 7.55
CA LEU A 77 -9.12 21.53 8.05
C LEU A 77 -8.80 20.85 9.38
N LEU A 78 -7.66 20.16 9.45
CA LEU A 78 -7.24 19.47 10.68
C LEU A 78 -7.00 20.46 11.83
N ALA A 79 -6.38 21.61 11.56
CA ALA A 79 -6.16 22.65 12.56
C ALA A 79 -7.47 23.26 13.07
N LYS A 80 -8.43 23.54 12.18
CA LYS A 80 -9.78 24.00 12.54
C LYS A 80 -10.43 23.01 13.51
N LEU A 81 -10.52 21.74 13.12
CA LEU A 81 -11.19 20.72 13.92
C LEU A 81 -10.43 20.39 15.22
N GLY A 82 -9.10 20.39 15.17
CA GLY A 82 -8.28 20.23 16.37
C GLY A 82 -8.50 21.36 17.38
N ASN A 83 -8.57 22.60 16.93
CA ASN A 83 -8.88 23.75 17.78
C ASN A 83 -10.29 23.65 18.38
N GLU A 84 -11.30 23.32 17.58
CA GLU A 84 -12.68 23.17 18.05
C GLU A 84 -12.83 22.07 19.11
N MET A 85 -12.04 21.02 19.02
CA MET A 85 -12.09 19.86 19.92
C MET A 85 -11.02 19.91 21.03
N GLY A 86 -10.15 20.91 21.05
CA GLY A 86 -9.04 21.00 22.01
C GLY A 86 -8.00 19.89 21.86
N VAL A 87 -7.78 19.41 20.65
CA VAL A 87 -6.84 18.32 20.32
C VAL A 87 -5.69 18.85 19.51
N ARG A 88 -4.48 18.51 19.89
CA ARG A 88 -3.31 18.66 19.01
C ARG A 88 -3.24 17.48 18.06
N VAL A 89 -3.37 17.74 16.76
CA VAL A 89 -3.56 16.72 15.73
C VAL A 89 -2.22 16.16 15.26
N PRO A 90 -1.94 14.86 15.47
CA PRO A 90 -0.72 14.23 14.99
C PRO A 90 -0.77 14.03 13.48
N ILE A 91 0.24 14.51 12.76
CA ILE A 91 0.30 14.37 11.30
C ILE A 91 1.58 13.71 10.80
N CYS A 92 1.47 13.08 9.63
CA CYS A 92 2.57 12.57 8.82
C CYS A 92 2.62 13.30 7.49
N ILE A 93 3.77 13.83 7.13
CA ILE A 93 3.99 14.55 5.87
C ILE A 93 4.28 13.54 4.76
N ASP A 94 3.46 13.49 3.69
CA ASP A 94 3.68 12.64 2.52
C ASP A 94 4.54 13.37 1.48
N ILE A 95 5.79 12.94 1.32
CA ILE A 95 6.70 13.46 0.28
C ILE A 95 6.61 12.62 -0.99
N ASN A 96 6.62 13.28 -2.15
CA ASN A 96 6.58 12.60 -3.44
C ASN A 96 7.97 12.19 -3.90
N VAL A 97 8.30 10.92 -3.76
CA VAL A 97 9.57 10.33 -4.21
C VAL A 97 9.51 9.71 -5.60
N SER A 98 8.49 10.02 -6.40
CA SER A 98 8.40 9.59 -7.81
C SER A 98 9.49 10.23 -8.66
N ASN A 99 9.81 9.61 -9.79
CA ASN A 99 10.84 10.07 -10.70
C ASN A 99 10.22 10.66 -11.97
N ASP A 100 10.69 11.84 -12.36
CA ASP A 100 10.38 12.44 -13.65
C ASP A 100 11.62 12.37 -14.55
N PHE A 101 11.56 11.51 -15.57
CA PHE A 101 12.63 11.35 -16.56
C PHE A 101 12.41 12.24 -17.79
N LYS A 102 11.71 13.40 -17.66
CA LYS A 102 11.34 14.34 -18.71
C LYS A 102 10.37 13.79 -19.78
N LEU A 103 10.59 12.57 -20.25
CA LEU A 103 9.73 11.88 -21.23
C LEU A 103 8.81 10.82 -20.58
N LEU A 104 9.11 10.40 -19.36
CA LEU A 104 8.37 9.37 -18.67
C LEU A 104 8.31 9.65 -17.17
N TYR A 105 7.11 9.85 -16.66
CA TYR A 105 6.88 9.89 -15.23
C TYR A 105 6.84 8.45 -14.66
N PHE A 106 7.74 8.15 -13.74
CA PHE A 106 7.88 6.83 -13.13
C PHE A 106 7.58 6.91 -11.63
N GLY A 107 6.39 6.49 -11.24
CA GLY A 107 5.86 6.62 -9.88
C GLY A 107 4.35 6.83 -9.86
N THR A 108 3.86 7.40 -8.76
CA THR A 108 2.44 7.72 -8.55
C THR A 108 2.22 9.22 -8.52
N LYS A 109 1.14 9.68 -9.14
CA LYS A 109 0.65 11.06 -9.02
C LYS A 109 -0.12 11.17 -7.71
N ARG A 110 0.56 11.51 -6.60
CA ARG A 110 -0.08 11.65 -5.29
C ARG A 110 0.32 12.96 -4.61
N SER A 111 1.36 13.04 -3.84
CA SER A 111 1.77 14.24 -3.13
C SER A 111 2.29 15.34 -4.05
N SER A 112 2.04 16.59 -3.68
CA SER A 112 2.58 17.79 -4.32
C SER A 112 3.97 18.19 -3.82
N LEU A 113 4.49 17.53 -2.80
CA LEU A 113 5.75 17.85 -2.13
C LEU A 113 6.91 17.06 -2.77
N TYR A 114 7.33 17.47 -3.98
CA TYR A 114 8.32 16.76 -4.81
C TYR A 114 9.68 17.46 -4.86
N SER A 115 9.84 18.61 -4.20
CA SER A 115 11.09 19.35 -4.13
C SER A 115 11.18 20.15 -2.82
N LEU A 116 12.37 20.67 -2.48
CA LEU A 116 12.53 21.52 -1.31
C LEU A 116 11.78 22.86 -1.47
N GLU A 117 11.65 23.35 -2.70
CA GLU A 117 10.90 24.57 -3.01
C GLU A 117 9.41 24.42 -2.70
N THR A 118 8.82 23.24 -2.95
CA THR A 118 7.43 22.96 -2.59
C THR A 118 7.27 22.62 -1.12
N LEU A 119 8.26 22.01 -0.51
CA LEU A 119 8.24 21.58 0.89
C LEU A 119 8.42 22.75 1.87
N THR A 120 9.32 23.70 1.58
CA THR A 120 9.65 24.80 2.50
C THR A 120 8.44 25.64 2.93
N PRO A 121 7.60 26.18 2.01
CA PRO A 121 6.43 26.96 2.41
C PRO A 121 5.42 26.12 3.20
N PHE A 122 5.25 24.84 2.83
CA PHE A 122 4.38 23.92 3.54
C PHE A 122 4.82 23.71 5.01
N LEU A 123 6.12 23.53 5.26
CA LEU A 123 6.67 23.39 6.62
C LEU A 123 6.53 24.69 7.44
N GLN A 124 6.67 25.83 6.80
CA GLN A 124 6.47 27.14 7.45
C GLN A 124 5.01 27.32 7.90
N ASP A 125 4.06 26.96 7.05
CA ASP A 125 2.63 27.02 7.37
C ASP A 125 2.27 26.10 8.55
N ILE A 126 2.80 24.89 8.57
CA ILE A 126 2.59 23.98 9.72
C ILE A 126 3.18 24.55 11.00
N LYS A 127 4.39 25.12 10.95
CA LYS A 127 5.06 25.67 12.13
C LYS A 127 4.25 26.78 12.81
N ASN A 128 3.43 27.48 12.04
CA ASN A 128 2.57 28.55 12.56
C ASN A 128 1.24 28.04 13.14
N ASN A 129 0.99 26.72 13.11
CA ASN A 129 -0.25 26.11 13.59
C ASN A 129 -0.01 25.29 14.88
N PRO A 130 -0.29 25.84 16.07
CA PRO A 130 -0.02 25.17 17.34
C PRO A 130 -0.88 23.92 17.60
N SER A 131 -2.03 23.80 16.94
CA SER A 131 -2.90 22.63 17.01
C SER A 131 -2.45 21.44 16.14
N ILE A 132 -1.37 21.61 15.38
CA ILE A 132 -0.80 20.54 14.56
C ILE A 132 0.50 20.03 15.18
N GLU A 133 0.69 18.72 15.18
CA GLU A 133 1.92 18.06 15.61
C GLU A 133 2.50 17.19 14.52
N VAL A 134 3.68 17.54 14.02
CA VAL A 134 4.37 16.69 13.02
C VAL A 134 5.07 15.57 13.76
N VAL A 135 4.52 14.35 13.65
CA VAL A 135 5.06 13.15 14.28
C VAL A 135 5.79 12.23 13.31
N GLY A 136 5.55 12.38 12.01
CA GLY A 136 6.16 11.52 11.01
C GLY A 136 6.29 12.15 9.63
N ALA A 137 7.07 11.49 8.79
CA ALA A 137 7.13 11.74 7.36
C ALA A 137 7.09 10.41 6.61
N MET A 138 6.48 10.39 5.43
CA MET A 138 6.40 9.21 4.58
C MET A 138 6.82 9.55 3.16
N GLY A 139 7.50 8.60 2.50
CA GLY A 139 7.75 8.66 1.06
C GLY A 139 7.58 7.28 0.45
N TYR A 140 6.53 7.08 -0.34
CA TYR A 140 6.23 5.80 -0.97
C TYR A 140 6.81 5.71 -2.38
N GLU A 141 7.75 4.82 -2.58
CA GLU A 141 8.41 4.55 -3.86
C GLU A 141 7.65 3.50 -4.70
N ALA A 142 6.48 3.87 -5.22
CA ALA A 142 5.60 2.98 -5.99
C ALA A 142 6.26 2.38 -7.22
N GLN A 143 7.17 3.11 -7.87
CA GLN A 143 7.95 2.68 -9.05
C GLN A 143 8.91 1.53 -8.75
N ILE A 144 9.25 1.33 -7.48
CA ILE A 144 10.08 0.21 -7.02
C ILE A 144 9.19 -0.87 -6.42
N ALA A 145 8.25 -0.46 -5.56
CA ALA A 145 7.39 -1.37 -4.81
C ALA A 145 6.30 -2.07 -5.65
N GLY A 146 5.81 -1.42 -6.72
CA GLY A 146 4.65 -1.86 -7.48
C GLY A 146 4.95 -2.36 -8.89
N VAL A 147 6.21 -2.35 -9.34
CA VAL A 147 6.61 -2.73 -10.69
C VAL A 147 7.55 -3.93 -10.64
N GLY A 148 7.07 -5.08 -11.12
CA GLY A 148 7.89 -6.28 -11.27
C GLY A 148 8.96 -6.11 -12.35
N ASN A 149 10.15 -6.64 -12.12
CA ASN A 149 11.29 -6.57 -13.04
C ASN A 149 11.54 -7.89 -13.80
N ARG A 150 10.64 -8.86 -13.67
CA ARG A 150 10.68 -10.14 -14.39
C ARG A 150 9.43 -10.36 -15.26
N PRO A 151 9.15 -9.45 -16.23
CA PRO A 151 8.07 -9.68 -17.16
C PRO A 151 8.41 -10.84 -18.11
N SER A 152 7.41 -11.36 -18.82
CA SER A 152 7.61 -12.39 -19.86
C SER A 152 8.57 -11.96 -20.98
N ASN A 153 8.68 -10.65 -21.24
CA ASN A 153 9.63 -10.08 -22.21
C ASN A 153 10.94 -9.68 -21.52
N VAL A 154 12.02 -10.39 -21.83
CA VAL A 154 13.36 -10.18 -21.23
C VAL A 154 13.93 -8.78 -21.49
N VAL A 155 13.71 -8.23 -22.69
CA VAL A 155 14.20 -6.87 -23.02
C VAL A 155 13.48 -5.83 -22.16
N LYS A 156 12.16 -5.94 -22.03
CA LYS A 156 11.36 -5.09 -21.15
C LYS A 156 11.84 -5.20 -19.70
N GLY A 157 12.19 -6.40 -19.23
CA GLY A 157 12.73 -6.63 -17.90
C GLY A 157 14.01 -5.85 -17.63
N ARG A 158 14.99 -5.93 -18.55
CA ARG A 158 16.27 -5.19 -18.44
C ARG A 158 16.07 -3.67 -18.44
N VAL A 159 15.13 -3.16 -19.23
CA VAL A 159 14.80 -1.73 -19.24
C VAL A 159 14.22 -1.32 -17.89
N ILE A 160 13.28 -2.11 -17.35
CA ILE A 160 12.70 -1.84 -16.02
C ILE A 160 13.78 -1.86 -14.93
N GLU A 161 14.70 -2.82 -14.95
CA GLU A 161 15.80 -2.91 -14.00
C GLU A 161 16.72 -1.68 -14.05
N ALA A 162 17.07 -1.24 -15.24
CA ALA A 162 17.89 -0.03 -15.42
C ALA A 162 17.16 1.23 -14.90
N MET A 163 15.87 1.36 -15.21
CA MET A 163 15.03 2.46 -14.69
C MET A 163 14.90 2.41 -13.18
N GLN A 164 14.67 1.24 -12.60
CA GLN A 164 14.62 1.07 -11.14
C GLN A 164 15.96 1.37 -10.47
N ALA A 165 17.08 0.99 -11.05
CA ALA A 165 18.39 1.30 -10.52
C ALA A 165 18.64 2.83 -10.47
N GLN A 166 18.24 3.55 -11.52
CA GLN A 166 18.31 5.02 -11.54
C GLN A 166 17.30 5.64 -10.56
N ALA A 167 16.08 5.12 -10.51
CA ALA A 167 15.05 5.57 -9.59
C ALA A 167 15.49 5.43 -8.13
N LYS A 168 16.07 4.30 -7.75
CA LYS A 168 16.60 4.06 -6.40
C LYS A 168 17.59 5.13 -5.95
N LYS A 169 18.51 5.55 -6.84
CA LYS A 169 19.47 6.62 -6.54
C LYS A 169 18.77 7.96 -6.26
N GLN A 170 17.84 8.34 -7.13
CA GLN A 170 17.11 9.61 -7.00
C GLN A 170 16.19 9.61 -5.76
N VAL A 171 15.47 8.50 -5.52
CA VAL A 171 14.63 8.34 -4.32
C VAL A 171 15.48 8.49 -3.05
N THR A 172 16.61 7.78 -2.95
CA THR A 172 17.50 7.87 -1.80
C THR A 172 18.00 9.29 -1.58
N GLN A 173 18.43 9.97 -2.65
CA GLN A 173 18.93 11.33 -2.55
C GLN A 173 17.84 12.31 -2.10
N PHE A 174 16.70 12.30 -2.76
CA PHE A 174 15.61 13.23 -2.42
C PHE A 174 15.04 12.95 -1.04
N ARG A 175 14.76 11.68 -0.68
CA ARG A 175 14.28 11.32 0.66
C ARG A 175 15.22 11.83 1.74
N ARG A 176 16.54 11.61 1.59
CA ARG A 176 17.52 12.10 2.56
C ARG A 176 17.47 13.62 2.72
N LEU A 177 17.41 14.37 1.62
CA LEU A 177 17.35 15.83 1.65
C LEU A 177 16.04 16.33 2.27
N ALA A 178 14.91 15.76 1.84
CA ALA A 178 13.59 16.14 2.35
C ALA A 178 13.45 15.82 3.85
N ILE A 179 13.87 14.65 4.30
CA ILE A 179 13.81 14.30 5.73
C ILE A 179 14.74 15.18 6.57
N ALA A 180 15.94 15.47 6.11
CA ALA A 180 16.83 16.41 6.78
C ALA A 180 16.20 17.81 6.88
N HIS A 181 15.55 18.26 5.81
CA HIS A 181 14.86 19.54 5.78
C HIS A 181 13.64 19.57 6.73
N ILE A 182 12.82 18.52 6.74
CA ILE A 182 11.69 18.38 7.69
C ILE A 182 12.20 18.40 9.14
N LYS A 183 13.28 17.67 9.45
CA LYS A 183 13.88 17.64 10.79
C LYS A 183 14.46 18.97 11.24
N ALA A 184 14.85 19.84 10.32
CA ALA A 184 15.29 21.21 10.66
C ALA A 184 14.13 22.07 11.20
N TYR A 185 12.88 21.79 10.80
CA TYR A 185 11.69 22.45 11.33
C TYR A 185 11.07 21.69 12.51
N PHE A 186 11.10 20.36 12.46
CA PHE A 186 10.46 19.43 13.41
C PHE A 186 11.45 18.33 13.79
N PRO A 187 12.34 18.57 14.76
CA PRO A 187 13.46 17.66 15.08
C PRO A 187 13.01 16.31 15.67
N ASN A 188 11.84 16.25 16.29
CA ASN A 188 11.35 15.11 17.05
C ASN A 188 10.36 14.26 16.26
N LEU A 189 10.72 13.82 15.04
CA LEU A 189 9.89 12.87 14.32
C LEU A 189 9.92 11.51 15.04
N ARG A 190 8.75 10.97 15.31
CA ARG A 190 8.58 9.62 15.88
C ARG A 190 8.99 8.55 14.87
N PHE A 191 8.66 8.75 13.58
CA PHE A 191 8.99 7.82 12.52
C PHE A 191 9.26 8.53 11.17
N VAL A 192 9.99 7.82 10.33
CA VAL A 192 10.10 8.07 8.89
C VAL A 192 9.72 6.78 8.17
N ASN A 193 8.56 6.79 7.54
CA ASN A 193 7.98 5.64 6.88
C ASN A 193 8.33 5.61 5.40
N GLY A 194 8.49 4.43 4.88
CA GLY A 194 8.68 4.19 3.46
C GLY A 194 8.34 2.78 3.08
N GLY A 195 8.46 2.49 1.80
CA GLY A 195 8.34 1.13 1.30
C GLY A 195 6.93 0.67 1.00
N GLY A 196 6.94 -0.50 0.57
CA GLY A 196 5.85 -1.39 0.27
C GLY A 196 6.44 -2.78 0.12
N SER A 197 5.62 -3.82 -0.01
CA SER A 197 6.10 -5.21 -0.07
C SER A 197 7.19 -5.42 -1.14
N GLY A 198 7.05 -4.80 -2.32
CA GLY A 198 8.00 -4.94 -3.42
C GLY A 198 9.31 -4.16 -3.27
N SER A 199 9.39 -3.20 -2.35
CA SER A 199 10.61 -2.38 -2.14
C SER A 199 11.25 -2.58 -0.77
N MET A 200 10.70 -3.45 0.09
CA MET A 200 11.14 -3.57 1.48
C MET A 200 12.66 -3.78 1.63
N SER A 201 13.27 -4.64 0.81
CA SER A 201 14.71 -4.91 0.86
C SER A 201 15.57 -3.70 0.48
N TYR A 202 15.07 -2.80 -0.37
CA TYR A 202 15.74 -1.54 -0.71
C TYR A 202 15.51 -0.49 0.38
N THR A 203 14.27 -0.37 0.86
CA THR A 203 13.88 0.70 1.78
C THR A 203 14.52 0.54 3.15
N THR A 204 14.64 -0.69 3.67
CA THR A 204 15.31 -1.00 4.94
C THR A 204 16.80 -0.65 4.97
N GLN A 205 17.44 -0.47 3.82
CA GLN A 205 18.85 -0.07 3.74
C GLN A 205 19.07 1.45 3.85
N GLN A 206 17.99 2.25 3.85
CA GLN A 206 18.11 3.70 3.92
C GLN A 206 18.16 4.18 5.37
N LYS A 207 19.22 4.91 5.71
CA LYS A 207 19.52 5.32 7.11
C LYS A 207 18.44 6.23 7.72
N GLU A 208 17.76 7.01 6.90
CA GLU A 208 16.71 7.94 7.32
C GLU A 208 15.38 7.25 7.58
N VAL A 209 15.15 6.05 7.03
CA VAL A 209 13.91 5.29 7.22
C VAL A 209 13.98 4.52 8.53
N THR A 210 12.99 4.72 9.38
CA THR A 210 12.88 4.06 10.69
C THR A 210 11.74 3.06 10.74
N GLU A 211 10.84 3.10 9.75
CA GLU A 211 9.63 2.28 9.69
C GLU A 211 9.31 1.92 8.24
N ILE A 212 8.88 0.70 8.00
CA ILE A 212 8.40 0.27 6.69
C ILE A 212 6.96 -0.23 6.78
N THR A 213 6.17 0.05 5.75
CA THR A 213 4.81 -0.48 5.64
C THR A 213 4.77 -1.63 4.65
N VAL A 214 4.43 -2.81 5.14
CA VAL A 214 4.21 -4.01 4.32
C VAL A 214 2.82 -4.59 4.64
N GLY A 215 2.09 -4.95 3.61
CA GLY A 215 0.75 -5.52 3.76
C GLY A 215 0.59 -6.76 2.88
N SER A 216 0.64 -6.58 1.56
CA SER A 216 0.44 -7.67 0.61
C SER A 216 1.52 -8.77 0.68
N ALA A 217 2.70 -8.51 1.25
CA ALA A 217 3.70 -9.54 1.50
C ALA A 217 3.17 -10.70 2.36
N PHE A 218 2.27 -10.41 3.32
CA PHE A 218 1.67 -11.44 4.17
C PHE A 218 0.72 -12.40 3.43
N TYR A 219 0.23 -12.00 2.26
CA TYR A 219 -0.55 -12.88 1.36
C TYR A 219 0.32 -13.54 0.30
N ALA A 220 1.44 -12.91 -0.04
CA ALA A 220 2.29 -13.27 -1.16
C ALA A 220 1.51 -13.47 -2.47
N PRO A 221 0.74 -12.47 -2.96
CA PRO A 221 0.01 -12.60 -4.20
C PRO A 221 0.97 -12.88 -5.36
N ALA A 222 0.47 -13.56 -6.39
CA ALA A 222 1.24 -13.97 -7.57
C ALA A 222 1.95 -12.82 -8.30
N LEU A 223 1.53 -11.57 -8.09
CA LEU A 223 2.24 -10.38 -8.56
C LEU A 223 3.72 -10.38 -8.17
N PHE A 224 4.06 -10.87 -6.97
CA PHE A 224 5.45 -10.87 -6.49
C PHE A 224 6.33 -11.94 -7.15
N ASP A 225 5.78 -12.91 -7.86
CA ASP A 225 6.55 -13.84 -8.69
C ASP A 225 7.29 -13.10 -9.82
N GLN A 226 6.87 -11.86 -10.15
CA GLN A 226 7.51 -10.99 -11.12
C GLN A 226 8.69 -10.16 -10.56
N PHE A 227 9.05 -10.33 -9.29
CA PHE A 227 10.15 -9.62 -8.65
C PHE A 227 11.34 -10.55 -8.45
N THR A 228 12.48 -10.25 -9.06
CA THR A 228 13.67 -11.11 -8.98
C THR A 228 14.31 -11.16 -7.59
N HIS A 229 14.04 -10.15 -6.77
CA HIS A 229 14.63 -9.99 -5.43
C HIS A 229 13.70 -10.38 -4.29
N LEU A 230 12.49 -10.84 -4.59
CA LEU A 230 11.53 -11.31 -3.61
C LEU A 230 11.29 -12.82 -3.79
N GLN A 231 11.33 -13.53 -2.68
CA GLN A 231 10.92 -14.92 -2.57
C GLN A 231 9.94 -15.01 -1.41
N LEU A 232 8.65 -15.00 -1.73
CA LEU A 232 7.58 -15.05 -0.75
C LEU A 232 6.78 -16.35 -0.98
N GLU A 233 6.46 -17.03 0.10
CA GLU A 233 5.58 -18.19 0.06
C GLU A 233 4.11 -17.75 0.00
N LYS A 234 3.33 -18.36 -0.89
CA LYS A 234 1.91 -18.05 -1.05
C LYS A 234 1.16 -18.47 0.19
N ALA A 235 0.59 -17.49 0.91
CA ALA A 235 -0.06 -17.69 2.19
C ALA A 235 -1.58 -17.55 2.15
N ALA A 236 -2.16 -17.14 1.01
CA ALA A 236 -3.59 -17.03 0.84
C ALA A 236 -4.02 -17.39 -0.58
N GLY A 237 -5.15 -18.05 -0.66
CA GLY A 237 -5.85 -18.39 -1.90
C GLY A 237 -7.34 -18.41 -1.64
N PHE A 238 -8.12 -18.61 -2.67
CA PHE A 238 -9.55 -18.82 -2.58
C PHE A 238 -9.95 -20.00 -3.48
N ALA A 239 -10.95 -20.72 -3.05
CA ALA A 239 -11.49 -21.86 -3.76
C ALA A 239 -12.81 -21.47 -4.44
N LEU A 240 -13.02 -21.97 -5.66
CA LEU A 240 -14.21 -21.72 -6.45
C LEU A 240 -14.98 -23.00 -6.69
N ARG A 241 -16.31 -22.90 -6.71
CA ARG A 241 -17.21 -24.01 -7.03
C ARG A 241 -17.44 -24.10 -8.54
N VAL A 242 -17.27 -25.28 -9.12
CA VAL A 242 -17.67 -25.57 -10.50
C VAL A 242 -19.19 -25.58 -10.57
N THR A 243 -19.75 -24.72 -11.42
CA THR A 243 -21.20 -24.55 -11.56
C THR A 243 -21.72 -24.98 -12.93
N ARG A 244 -20.85 -25.04 -13.95
CA ARG A 244 -21.22 -25.43 -15.31
C ARG A 244 -20.07 -26.18 -15.98
N GLN A 245 -20.45 -27.01 -16.94
CA GLN A 245 -19.52 -27.72 -17.84
C GLN A 245 -20.04 -27.66 -19.28
N PRO A 246 -19.79 -26.54 -20.00
CA PRO A 246 -20.30 -26.37 -21.37
C PRO A 246 -19.64 -27.30 -22.36
N GLU A 247 -18.39 -27.73 -22.12
CA GLU A 247 -17.63 -28.67 -22.96
C GLU A 247 -16.86 -29.66 -22.06
N LYS A 248 -16.48 -30.80 -22.63
CA LYS A 248 -15.78 -31.88 -21.91
C LYS A 248 -14.50 -31.41 -21.18
N ASN A 249 -13.82 -30.42 -21.71
CA ASN A 249 -12.55 -29.88 -21.20
C ASN A 249 -12.66 -28.43 -20.70
N ILE A 250 -13.86 -27.91 -20.54
CA ILE A 250 -14.11 -26.57 -20.02
C ILE A 250 -15.11 -26.67 -18.88
N VAL A 251 -14.70 -26.17 -17.71
CA VAL A 251 -15.58 -25.97 -16.57
C VAL A 251 -15.70 -24.49 -16.29
N VAL A 252 -16.81 -24.08 -15.68
CA VAL A 252 -17.06 -22.68 -15.33
C VAL A 252 -17.29 -22.59 -13.83
N CYS A 253 -16.47 -21.81 -13.16
CA CYS A 253 -16.66 -21.50 -11.75
C CYS A 253 -17.45 -20.20 -11.57
N HIS A 254 -18.17 -20.08 -10.46
CA HIS A 254 -18.85 -18.85 -10.08
C HIS A 254 -17.85 -17.90 -9.44
N GLY A 255 -17.76 -16.65 -9.94
CA GLY A 255 -16.79 -15.65 -9.48
C GLY A 255 -15.35 -15.94 -9.94
N GLY A 256 -14.38 -15.38 -9.25
CA GLY A 256 -12.94 -15.63 -9.46
C GLY A 256 -12.11 -14.42 -9.89
N GLY A 257 -12.72 -13.33 -10.33
CA GLY A 257 -12.05 -12.11 -10.77
C GLY A 257 -11.53 -11.25 -9.63
N TYR A 258 -10.66 -11.79 -8.78
CA TYR A 258 -10.09 -11.08 -7.65
C TYR A 258 -8.72 -10.48 -7.99
N THR A 259 -8.60 -9.17 -7.84
CA THR A 259 -7.32 -8.45 -7.96
C THR A 259 -6.81 -8.07 -6.57
N ALA A 260 -5.76 -8.75 -6.12
CA ALA A 260 -5.23 -8.55 -4.77
C ALA A 260 -4.51 -7.20 -4.57
N SER A 261 -3.96 -6.61 -5.62
CA SER A 261 -3.21 -5.36 -5.55
C SER A 261 -3.11 -4.66 -6.91
N GLY A 262 -3.29 -3.33 -6.91
CA GLY A 262 -3.15 -2.45 -8.07
C GLY A 262 -4.34 -2.47 -9.03
N ALA A 263 -4.16 -1.92 -10.22
CA ALA A 263 -5.19 -1.87 -11.25
C ALA A 263 -5.47 -3.24 -11.86
N ILE A 264 -6.68 -3.48 -12.34
CA ILE A 264 -7.06 -4.72 -13.03
C ILE A 264 -6.24 -4.84 -14.32
N SER A 265 -5.56 -5.97 -14.48
CA SER A 265 -4.80 -6.32 -15.69
C SER A 265 -4.54 -7.83 -15.74
N ILE A 266 -4.22 -8.36 -16.90
CA ILE A 266 -4.00 -9.80 -17.13
C ILE A 266 -2.87 -10.35 -16.23
N ASP A 267 -1.83 -9.57 -16.00
CA ASP A 267 -0.68 -9.93 -15.16
C ASP A 267 -0.98 -9.90 -13.65
N ARG A 268 -2.21 -9.54 -13.28
CA ARG A 268 -2.70 -9.47 -11.90
C ARG A 268 -3.87 -10.41 -11.62
N LEU A 269 -4.22 -11.23 -12.59
CA LEU A 269 -5.21 -12.28 -12.38
C LEU A 269 -4.70 -13.29 -11.34
N PRO A 270 -5.59 -13.93 -10.58
CA PRO A 270 -5.23 -15.07 -9.75
C PRO A 270 -4.51 -16.15 -10.56
N VAL A 271 -3.63 -16.89 -9.93
CA VAL A 271 -2.98 -18.04 -10.55
C VAL A 271 -3.49 -19.32 -9.92
N PHE A 272 -3.60 -20.37 -10.72
CA PHE A 272 -3.95 -21.68 -10.20
C PHE A 272 -2.83 -22.19 -9.30
N TYR A 273 -3.19 -22.49 -8.06
CA TYR A 273 -2.24 -23.03 -7.08
C TYR A 273 -2.25 -24.55 -7.11
N GLU A 274 -3.45 -25.13 -7.05
CA GLU A 274 -3.66 -26.56 -7.13
C GLU A 274 -5.08 -26.84 -7.67
N PRO A 275 -5.23 -27.63 -8.75
CA PRO A 275 -4.15 -28.19 -9.59
C PRO A 275 -3.50 -27.15 -10.53
N THR A 276 -2.22 -27.30 -10.81
CA THR A 276 -1.43 -26.34 -11.61
C THR A 276 -1.59 -26.48 -13.14
N ASN A 277 -2.26 -27.52 -13.60
CA ASN A 277 -2.45 -27.83 -15.02
C ASN A 277 -3.69 -27.19 -15.66
N PHE A 278 -4.34 -26.27 -14.94
CA PHE A 278 -5.46 -25.49 -15.43
C PHE A 278 -5.01 -24.24 -16.16
N ALA A 279 -5.88 -23.73 -17.04
CA ALA A 279 -5.61 -22.49 -17.75
C ALA A 279 -6.89 -21.69 -17.95
N TYR A 280 -6.78 -20.37 -17.91
CA TYR A 280 -7.86 -19.47 -18.33
C TYR A 280 -8.10 -19.55 -19.84
N LEU A 281 -9.33 -19.28 -20.25
CA LEU A 281 -9.61 -18.96 -21.65
C LEU A 281 -9.05 -17.56 -21.93
N SER A 282 -8.29 -17.44 -23.02
CA SER A 282 -7.45 -16.26 -23.31
C SER A 282 -8.22 -14.94 -23.43
N LEU A 283 -9.49 -14.99 -23.84
CA LEU A 283 -10.33 -13.81 -24.02
C LEU A 283 -11.22 -13.49 -22.81
N GLU A 284 -11.40 -14.44 -21.88
CA GLU A 284 -12.31 -14.27 -20.75
C GLU A 284 -11.57 -14.08 -19.43
N GLY A 285 -10.47 -14.82 -19.22
CA GLY A 285 -9.70 -14.75 -17.97
C GLY A 285 -10.51 -15.16 -16.74
N ALA A 286 -10.22 -14.53 -15.61
CA ALA A 286 -10.99 -14.64 -14.38
C ALA A 286 -11.93 -13.42 -14.26
N GLY A 287 -13.23 -13.66 -14.28
CA GLY A 287 -14.25 -12.62 -14.21
C GLY A 287 -14.89 -12.48 -12.82
N GLU A 288 -15.54 -11.35 -12.58
CA GLU A 288 -16.28 -11.11 -11.34
C GLU A 288 -17.43 -12.10 -11.17
N VAL A 289 -18.17 -12.37 -12.25
CA VAL A 289 -19.35 -13.22 -12.22
C VAL A 289 -19.01 -14.69 -12.45
N GLN A 290 -18.11 -14.97 -13.39
CA GLN A 290 -17.72 -16.33 -13.74
C GLN A 290 -16.28 -16.40 -14.22
N THR A 291 -15.68 -17.58 -14.07
CA THR A 291 -14.35 -17.91 -14.54
C THR A 291 -14.37 -19.21 -15.33
N PRO A 292 -14.34 -19.16 -16.67
CA PRO A 292 -14.18 -20.36 -17.49
C PRO A 292 -12.74 -20.86 -17.43
N ILE A 293 -12.59 -22.15 -17.20
CA ILE A 293 -11.30 -22.79 -16.97
C ILE A 293 -11.14 -23.97 -17.93
N LYS A 294 -10.04 -23.98 -18.67
CA LYS A 294 -9.65 -25.14 -19.46
C LYS A 294 -8.97 -26.17 -18.55
N VAL A 295 -9.56 -27.34 -18.47
CA VAL A 295 -9.08 -28.46 -17.67
C VAL A 295 -8.48 -29.56 -18.53
N LYS A 296 -7.40 -30.17 -18.07
CA LYS A 296 -6.78 -31.32 -18.77
C LYS A 296 -7.23 -32.63 -18.19
N GLU A 297 -7.69 -32.64 -16.96
CA GLU A 297 -8.17 -33.84 -16.27
C GLU A 297 -9.63 -34.14 -16.57
N LYS A 298 -9.94 -35.43 -16.70
CA LYS A 298 -11.28 -35.88 -17.13
C LYS A 298 -12.30 -35.97 -16.00
N ASN A 299 -11.90 -35.74 -14.75
CA ASN A 299 -12.70 -36.11 -13.57
C ASN A 299 -13.15 -34.90 -12.74
N ILE A 300 -13.35 -33.75 -13.38
CA ILE A 300 -13.93 -32.57 -12.66
C ILE A 300 -15.40 -32.49 -13.04
N GLU A 301 -16.26 -32.47 -12.04
CA GLU A 301 -17.71 -32.46 -12.17
C GLU A 301 -18.32 -31.16 -11.61
N ILE A 302 -19.55 -30.89 -12.00
CA ILE A 302 -20.34 -29.80 -11.40
C ILE A 302 -20.51 -30.10 -9.91
N GLY A 303 -20.17 -29.10 -9.09
CA GLY A 303 -20.17 -29.22 -7.63
C GLY A 303 -18.78 -29.40 -7.03
N ASP A 304 -17.75 -29.72 -7.83
CA ASP A 304 -16.38 -29.77 -7.36
C ASP A 304 -15.85 -28.38 -6.97
N THR A 305 -14.80 -28.38 -6.15
CA THR A 305 -14.14 -27.17 -5.72
C THR A 305 -12.73 -27.13 -6.33
N ILE A 306 -12.39 -26.03 -6.92
CA ILE A 306 -11.09 -25.75 -7.53
C ILE A 306 -10.41 -24.58 -6.80
#